data_c985928e0a674dcf2e5aad4c153ce8da
#
_entry.id   c985928e0a674dcf2e5aad4c153ce8da
#
_cell.length_a   1.000
_cell.length_b   1.000
_cell.length_c   1.000
_cell.angle_alpha   90.00
_cell.angle_beta   90.00
_cell.angle_gamma   90.00
#
_symmetry.space_group_name_H-M   'P 1'
#
loop_
_entity.id
_entity.type
_entity.pdbx_description
1 polymer ?
#
loop_
_entity_poly.entity_id
_entity_poly.type
_entity_poly.pdbx_seq_one_letter_code
_entity_poly.pdbx_strand_id
1 'polypeptide(L)'
;MKASKLAAVVCAAALSVGTTTSTLAETARVAVSQIVEHPALDAARNGLLDGLIAKGYTQGENLDFKYQTAQGNPAIAVQIARQYVGEQPDVLVGIATPSAQALAAATRDVPVIFTAVTDPVGAKLVKNMDAPSGNVTGLSDLSPVAQHVALAKELLPNLSSIGVVYNPGEANAVTLVELLKEAAEQHGIKVIEGTALKSADVQSAAQVVATQSDVIYAPTDNTVASAIDGLVAAANAADTPVIGGSTSYIPNGAVAALGFDYYSVGVQTADYVAAVLEGKPISSLPAKVAEGSDLAVNRAAAEKLGLEVPASLLDRASRIVD
;
A
#
# COMPACT_ATOMS: atom_id res chain seq x y z
N MET A 1 -61.95 48.05 -63.40
CA MET A 1 -60.82 47.11 -63.76
C MET A 1 -59.75 47.23 -62.68
N LYS A 2 -59.78 46.37 -61.66
CA LYS A 2 -58.79 46.37 -60.54
C LYS A 2 -58.31 44.96 -60.42
N ALA A 3 -57.03 44.68 -60.68
CA ALA A 3 -56.38 43.40 -60.51
C ALA A 3 -55.89 43.28 -59.06
N SER A 4 -56.36 42.29 -58.35
CA SER A 4 -55.90 41.92 -57.02
C SER A 4 -54.64 41.06 -57.12
N LYS A 5 -53.56 41.45 -56.49
CA LYS A 5 -52.33 40.62 -56.33
C LYS A 5 -52.44 39.85 -55.03
N LEU A 6 -52.46 38.51 -55.14
CA LEU A 6 -52.38 37.61 -54.01
C LEU A 6 -50.87 37.39 -53.68
N ALA A 7 -50.47 37.77 -52.47
CA ALA A 7 -49.10 37.49 -52.00
C ALA A 7 -49.15 36.19 -51.18
N ALA A 8 -48.43 35.19 -51.68
CA ALA A 8 -48.21 33.94 -50.93
C ALA A 8 -47.03 34.10 -49.97
N VAL A 9 -47.32 33.97 -48.69
CA VAL A 9 -46.30 33.90 -47.62
C VAL A 9 -45.86 32.47 -47.49
N VAL A 10 -44.61 32.18 -47.85
CA VAL A 10 -43.95 30.88 -47.61
C VAL A 10 -43.26 30.96 -46.26
N CYS A 11 -43.82 30.29 -45.25
CA CYS A 11 -43.13 30.05 -43.95
C CYS A 11 -42.10 28.93 -44.13
N ALA A 12 -40.84 29.29 -44.21
CA ALA A 12 -39.74 28.34 -44.09
C ALA A 12 -39.48 28.01 -42.60
N ALA A 13 -39.95 26.84 -42.16
CA ALA A 13 -39.60 26.30 -40.85
C ALA A 13 -38.16 25.71 -40.89
N ALA A 14 -37.20 26.44 -40.36
CA ALA A 14 -35.85 25.97 -40.18
C ALA A 14 -35.81 24.91 -39.04
N LEU A 15 -35.74 23.62 -39.39
CA LEU A 15 -35.39 22.58 -38.42
C LEU A 15 -33.91 22.73 -38.08
N SER A 16 -33.61 23.32 -36.91
CA SER A 16 -32.29 23.26 -36.30
C SER A 16 -32.09 21.85 -35.74
N VAL A 17 -31.46 20.97 -36.52
CA VAL A 17 -30.91 19.69 -36.03
C VAL A 17 -29.76 20.05 -35.12
N GLY A 18 -30.00 20.05 -33.80
CA GLY A 18 -28.96 20.12 -32.81
C GLY A 18 -28.10 18.88 -32.88
N THR A 19 -26.95 18.96 -33.52
CA THR A 19 -25.92 17.96 -33.41
C THR A 19 -25.39 17.98 -31.98
N THR A 20 -25.91 17.10 -31.13
CA THR A 20 -25.25 16.74 -29.88
C THR A 20 -23.93 16.06 -30.26
N THR A 21 -22.85 16.83 -30.30
CA THR A 21 -21.52 16.26 -30.29
C THR A 21 -21.36 15.57 -28.93
N SER A 22 -21.56 14.25 -28.88
CA SER A 22 -21.04 13.42 -27.79
C SER A 22 -19.53 13.63 -27.80
N THR A 23 -19.02 14.49 -26.93
CA THR A 23 -17.61 14.44 -26.58
C THR A 23 -17.38 13.03 -26.03
N LEU A 24 -16.70 12.18 -26.82
CA LEU A 24 -16.14 10.95 -26.29
C LEU A 24 -15.29 11.38 -25.09
N ALA A 25 -15.70 11.00 -23.89
CA ALA A 25 -14.89 11.24 -22.71
C ALA A 25 -13.51 10.65 -23.01
N GLU A 26 -12.46 11.46 -22.86
CA GLU A 26 -11.09 11.02 -23.08
C GLU A 26 -10.82 9.84 -22.11
N THR A 27 -10.28 8.73 -22.64
CA THR A 27 -10.01 7.55 -21.83
C THR A 27 -8.90 7.88 -20.84
N ALA A 28 -9.21 7.83 -19.55
CA ALA A 28 -8.26 8.05 -18.48
C ALA A 28 -7.18 6.95 -18.47
N ARG A 29 -5.91 7.34 -18.45
CA ARG A 29 -4.77 6.40 -18.49
C ARG A 29 -4.06 6.39 -17.15
N VAL A 30 -4.20 5.29 -16.40
CA VAL A 30 -3.58 5.05 -15.10
C VAL A 30 -2.55 3.95 -15.21
N ALA A 31 -1.28 4.25 -14.91
CA ALA A 31 -0.21 3.27 -14.97
C ALA A 31 0.33 2.97 -13.55
N VAL A 32 0.24 1.71 -13.15
CA VAL A 32 0.54 1.22 -11.80
C VAL A 32 1.82 0.41 -11.78
N SER A 33 2.80 0.85 -10.99
CA SER A 33 4.03 0.11 -10.70
C SER A 33 4.00 -0.42 -9.27
N GLN A 34 4.15 -1.72 -9.10
CA GLN A 34 4.24 -2.41 -7.81
C GLN A 34 5.61 -3.05 -7.66
N ILE A 35 6.24 -2.93 -6.47
CA ILE A 35 7.61 -3.45 -6.30
C ILE A 35 7.68 -4.97 -6.38
N VAL A 36 6.74 -5.67 -5.76
CA VAL A 36 6.68 -7.13 -5.73
C VAL A 36 5.24 -7.57 -5.48
N GLU A 37 4.90 -8.78 -5.89
CA GLU A 37 3.59 -9.38 -5.60
C GLU A 37 3.61 -10.08 -4.24
N HIS A 38 2.68 -9.69 -3.39
CA HIS A 38 2.32 -10.35 -2.14
C HIS A 38 0.93 -9.88 -1.69
N PRO A 39 0.23 -10.63 -0.82
CA PRO A 39 -1.18 -10.42 -0.53
C PRO A 39 -1.57 -8.98 -0.18
N ALA A 40 -0.76 -8.26 0.59
CA ALA A 40 -1.07 -6.88 0.99
C ALA A 40 -1.04 -5.91 -0.21
N LEU A 41 0.03 -5.92 -1.01
CA LEU A 41 0.13 -5.02 -2.16
C LEU A 41 -0.86 -5.38 -3.27
N ASP A 42 -1.14 -6.67 -3.47
CA ASP A 42 -2.16 -7.13 -4.43
C ASP A 42 -3.55 -6.67 -4.00
N ALA A 43 -3.86 -6.72 -2.70
CA ALA A 43 -5.09 -6.16 -2.14
C ALA A 43 -5.20 -4.65 -2.38
N ALA A 44 -4.11 -3.88 -2.16
CA ALA A 44 -4.07 -2.44 -2.42
C ALA A 44 -4.32 -2.13 -3.91
N ARG A 45 -3.70 -2.89 -4.83
CA ARG A 45 -3.95 -2.75 -6.26
C ARG A 45 -5.40 -3.04 -6.63
N ASN A 46 -5.95 -4.13 -6.12
CA ASN A 46 -7.33 -4.51 -6.39
C ASN A 46 -8.31 -3.48 -5.83
N GLY A 47 -8.11 -3.03 -4.59
CA GLY A 47 -8.90 -1.97 -3.99
C GLY A 47 -8.84 -0.65 -4.76
N LEU A 48 -7.68 -0.29 -5.31
CA LEU A 48 -7.53 0.87 -6.19
C LEU A 48 -8.39 0.74 -7.46
N LEU A 49 -8.32 -0.40 -8.14
CA LEU A 49 -9.11 -0.63 -9.35
C LEU A 49 -10.61 -0.62 -9.03
N ASP A 50 -11.03 -1.34 -8.01
CA ASP A 50 -12.45 -1.41 -7.60
C ASP A 50 -12.97 -0.04 -7.14
N GLY A 51 -12.14 0.73 -6.43
CA GLY A 51 -12.44 2.10 -6.04
C GLY A 51 -12.63 3.04 -7.25
N LEU A 52 -11.83 2.88 -8.30
CA LEU A 52 -12.01 3.62 -9.55
C LEU A 52 -13.28 3.19 -10.28
N ILE A 53 -13.59 1.89 -10.31
CA ILE A 53 -14.82 1.36 -10.88
C ILE A 53 -16.04 1.95 -10.15
N ALA A 54 -16.02 1.97 -8.83
CA ALA A 54 -17.09 2.57 -8.02
C ALA A 54 -17.30 4.07 -8.30
N LYS A 55 -16.29 4.74 -8.84
CA LYS A 55 -16.35 6.16 -9.26
C LYS A 55 -16.73 6.34 -10.73
N GLY A 56 -17.08 5.26 -11.43
CA GLY A 56 -17.56 5.30 -12.82
C GLY A 56 -16.45 5.15 -13.87
N TYR A 57 -15.23 4.78 -13.47
CA TYR A 57 -14.16 4.43 -14.41
C TYR A 57 -14.23 2.94 -14.74
N THR A 58 -14.41 2.59 -16.01
CA THR A 58 -14.56 1.20 -16.47
C THR A 58 -13.42 0.82 -17.40
N GLN A 59 -12.69 -0.24 -17.04
CA GLN A 59 -11.59 -0.75 -17.84
C GLN A 59 -12.05 -1.10 -19.27
N GLY A 60 -11.34 -0.55 -20.27
CA GLY A 60 -11.63 -0.77 -21.68
C GLY A 60 -12.74 0.11 -22.27
N GLU A 61 -13.45 0.91 -21.46
CA GLU A 61 -14.43 1.90 -21.90
C GLU A 61 -13.87 3.32 -21.77
N ASN A 62 -13.69 3.80 -20.54
CA ASN A 62 -13.17 5.13 -20.23
C ASN A 62 -11.95 5.10 -19.30
N LEU A 63 -11.40 3.90 -19.04
CA LEU A 63 -10.19 3.67 -18.25
C LEU A 63 -9.24 2.72 -18.98
N ASP A 64 -7.98 3.14 -19.16
CA ASP A 64 -6.83 2.28 -19.50
C ASP A 64 -5.98 2.11 -18.24
N PHE A 65 -6.23 1.04 -17.49
CA PHE A 65 -5.50 0.72 -16.27
C PHE A 65 -4.42 -0.30 -16.56
N LYS A 66 -3.17 0.15 -16.56
CA LYS A 66 -1.99 -0.70 -16.79
C LYS A 66 -1.29 -1.03 -15.49
N TYR A 67 -0.77 -2.23 -15.39
CA TYR A 67 -0.05 -2.72 -14.22
C TYR A 67 1.22 -3.48 -14.62
N GLN A 68 2.33 -3.21 -13.92
CA GLN A 68 3.55 -4.00 -13.96
C GLN A 68 4.15 -4.17 -12.57
N THR A 69 4.75 -5.35 -12.33
CA THR A 69 5.50 -5.65 -11.10
C THR A 69 7.00 -5.65 -11.37
N ALA A 70 7.75 -5.10 -10.43
CA ALA A 70 9.22 -5.10 -10.49
C ALA A 70 9.85 -6.37 -9.90
N GLN A 71 9.06 -7.33 -9.42
CA GLN A 71 9.50 -8.62 -8.89
C GLN A 71 10.56 -8.49 -7.77
N GLY A 72 10.43 -7.48 -6.93
CA GLY A 72 11.38 -7.19 -5.84
C GLY A 72 12.70 -6.55 -6.29
N ASN A 73 12.84 -6.18 -7.57
CA ASN A 73 14.07 -5.60 -8.10
C ASN A 73 13.94 -4.10 -8.37
N PRO A 74 14.65 -3.24 -7.59
CA PRO A 74 14.59 -1.79 -7.78
C PRO A 74 15.04 -1.32 -9.18
N ALA A 75 15.96 -2.04 -9.84
CA ALA A 75 16.38 -1.68 -11.18
C ALA A 75 15.27 -1.91 -12.21
N ILE A 76 14.45 -2.95 -12.03
CA ILE A 76 13.26 -3.19 -12.85
C ILE A 76 12.20 -2.11 -12.57
N ALA A 77 12.01 -1.71 -11.31
CA ALA A 77 11.11 -0.59 -10.98
C ALA A 77 11.48 0.70 -11.71
N VAL A 78 12.78 1.01 -11.81
CA VAL A 78 13.27 2.17 -12.59
C VAL A 78 13.00 2.01 -14.09
N GLN A 79 13.12 0.80 -14.64
CA GLN A 79 12.79 0.53 -16.06
C GLN A 79 11.30 0.71 -16.32
N ILE A 80 10.43 0.16 -15.48
CA ILE A 80 8.98 0.34 -15.54
C ILE A 80 8.61 1.82 -15.47
N ALA A 81 9.22 2.56 -14.53
CA ALA A 81 8.96 3.99 -14.37
C ALA A 81 9.28 4.78 -15.65
N ARG A 82 10.45 4.52 -16.26
CA ARG A 82 10.85 5.17 -17.53
C ARG A 82 9.93 4.81 -18.68
N GLN A 83 9.53 3.55 -18.78
CA GLN A 83 8.58 3.09 -19.78
C GLN A 83 7.25 3.83 -19.65
N TYR A 84 6.67 3.84 -18.45
CA TYR A 84 5.39 4.48 -18.20
C TYR A 84 5.42 6.00 -18.46
N VAL A 85 6.48 6.69 -18.05
CA VAL A 85 6.64 8.11 -18.37
C VAL A 85 6.67 8.34 -19.90
N GLY A 86 7.32 7.46 -20.65
CA GLY A 86 7.34 7.51 -22.12
C GLY A 86 5.97 7.27 -22.77
N GLU A 87 5.07 6.54 -22.10
CA GLU A 87 3.69 6.30 -22.54
C GLU A 87 2.74 7.46 -22.22
N GLN A 88 3.19 8.45 -21.45
CA GLN A 88 2.44 9.66 -21.06
C GLN A 88 1.05 9.36 -20.45
N PRO A 89 0.96 8.61 -19.34
CA PRO A 89 -0.31 8.41 -18.64
C PRO A 89 -0.77 9.71 -17.98
N ASP A 90 -2.06 9.76 -17.64
CA ASP A 90 -2.63 10.90 -16.89
C ASP A 90 -2.23 10.86 -15.42
N VAL A 91 -2.07 9.63 -14.86
CA VAL A 91 -1.64 9.40 -13.48
C VAL A 91 -0.73 8.18 -13.41
N LEU A 92 0.35 8.31 -12.65
CA LEU A 92 1.22 7.21 -12.23
C LEU A 92 0.88 6.82 -10.79
N VAL A 93 0.78 5.52 -10.51
CA VAL A 93 0.58 5.01 -9.15
C VAL A 93 1.76 4.12 -8.76
N GLY A 94 2.43 4.49 -7.66
CA GLY A 94 3.51 3.69 -7.07
C GLY A 94 3.03 2.94 -5.84
N ILE A 95 2.92 1.62 -5.94
CA ILE A 95 2.56 0.76 -4.81
C ILE A 95 3.86 0.30 -4.14
N ALA A 96 4.00 0.64 -2.86
CA ALA A 96 5.17 0.54 -2.00
C ALA A 96 6.28 1.56 -2.30
N THR A 97 7.11 1.80 -1.27
CA THR A 97 8.14 2.85 -1.27
C THR A 97 9.11 2.78 -2.47
N PRO A 98 9.70 1.62 -2.84
CA PRO A 98 10.65 1.59 -3.94
C PRO A 98 10.03 1.92 -5.31
N SER A 99 8.79 1.49 -5.57
CA SER A 99 8.06 1.84 -6.80
C SER A 99 7.71 3.32 -6.85
N ALA A 100 7.24 3.89 -5.75
CA ALA A 100 6.95 5.32 -5.66
C ALA A 100 8.20 6.16 -5.87
N GLN A 101 9.34 5.77 -5.29
CA GLN A 101 10.64 6.43 -5.48
C GLN A 101 11.08 6.38 -6.94
N ALA A 102 10.94 5.21 -7.60
CA ALA A 102 11.32 5.06 -9.02
C ALA A 102 10.47 5.97 -9.93
N LEU A 103 9.15 6.04 -9.72
CA LEU A 103 8.25 6.92 -10.47
C LEU A 103 8.55 8.40 -10.21
N ALA A 104 8.67 8.79 -8.94
CA ALA A 104 8.97 10.17 -8.57
C ALA A 104 10.34 10.66 -9.08
N ALA A 105 11.31 9.76 -9.24
CA ALA A 105 12.59 10.08 -9.84
C ALA A 105 12.53 10.21 -11.37
N ALA A 106 11.60 9.51 -12.03
CA ALA A 106 11.51 9.45 -13.49
C ALA A 106 10.80 10.67 -14.12
N THR A 107 9.92 11.36 -13.37
CA THR A 107 9.16 12.50 -13.90
C THR A 107 8.99 13.62 -12.89
N ARG A 108 8.79 14.85 -13.39
CA ARG A 108 8.38 16.03 -12.61
C ARG A 108 7.04 16.61 -13.09
N ASP A 109 6.52 16.08 -14.19
CA ASP A 109 5.36 16.63 -14.89
C ASP A 109 4.13 15.74 -14.71
N VAL A 110 4.28 14.42 -14.86
CA VAL A 110 3.16 13.48 -14.70
C VAL A 110 2.83 13.33 -13.19
N PRO A 111 1.57 13.45 -12.79
CA PRO A 111 1.14 13.19 -11.41
C PRO A 111 1.53 11.79 -10.93
N VAL A 112 2.13 11.72 -9.74
CA VAL A 112 2.50 10.46 -9.08
C VAL A 112 1.73 10.34 -7.78
N ILE A 113 0.89 9.33 -7.68
CA ILE A 113 0.19 8.96 -6.45
C ILE A 113 0.91 7.76 -5.84
N PHE A 114 1.41 7.90 -4.63
CA PHE A 114 1.95 6.77 -3.89
C PHE A 114 0.90 6.15 -2.98
N THR A 115 1.02 4.85 -2.73
CA THR A 115 0.22 4.10 -1.75
C THR A 115 1.05 3.00 -1.11
N ALA A 116 0.70 2.60 0.10
CA ALA A 116 1.52 1.67 0.89
C ALA A 116 2.98 2.14 1.02
N VAL A 117 3.17 3.41 1.35
CA VAL A 117 4.48 4.03 1.58
C VAL A 117 4.60 4.40 3.05
N THR A 118 5.48 3.75 3.77
CA THR A 118 5.59 3.87 5.22
C THR A 118 5.95 5.30 5.66
N ASP A 119 7.03 5.85 5.15
CA ASP A 119 7.50 7.20 5.48
C ASP A 119 7.77 8.00 4.20
N PRO A 120 6.76 8.72 3.68
CA PRO A 120 6.93 9.49 2.46
C PRO A 120 7.95 10.65 2.58
N VAL A 121 8.15 11.17 3.78
CA VAL A 121 9.13 12.25 4.04
C VAL A 121 10.55 11.68 4.09
N GLY A 122 10.77 10.64 4.89
CA GLY A 122 12.06 9.94 4.97
C GLY A 122 12.46 9.31 3.63
N ALA A 123 11.48 8.80 2.87
CA ALA A 123 11.68 8.30 1.51
C ALA A 123 11.93 9.41 0.46
N LYS A 124 11.88 10.69 0.86
CA LYS A 124 12.08 11.88 0.00
C LYS A 124 11.08 11.99 -1.16
N LEU A 125 9.88 11.47 -0.98
CA LEU A 125 8.78 11.59 -1.93
C LEU A 125 8.09 12.94 -1.79
N VAL A 126 7.85 13.37 -0.57
CA VAL A 126 7.31 14.69 -0.23
C VAL A 126 8.19 15.37 0.82
N LYS A 127 8.18 16.69 0.86
CA LYS A 127 8.89 17.46 1.90
C LYS A 127 8.07 17.61 3.17
N ASN A 128 6.75 17.58 3.02
CA ASN A 128 5.76 17.75 4.07
C ASN A 128 4.49 16.99 3.66
N MET A 129 3.86 16.32 4.61
CA MET A 129 2.61 15.57 4.37
C MET A 129 1.43 16.50 4.08
N ASP A 130 1.32 17.62 4.81
CA ASP A 130 0.19 18.54 4.71
C ASP A 130 0.18 19.40 3.44
N ALA A 131 1.36 19.64 2.88
CA ALA A 131 1.54 20.52 1.73
C ALA A 131 2.54 19.90 0.74
N PRO A 132 2.12 18.89 -0.04
CA PRO A 132 2.99 18.29 -1.03
C PRO A 132 3.41 19.33 -2.07
N SER A 133 4.70 19.34 -2.39
CA SER A 133 5.27 20.23 -3.40
C SER A 133 5.71 19.40 -4.60
N GLY A 134 5.37 19.87 -5.80
CA GLY A 134 5.67 19.16 -7.05
C GLY A 134 4.52 18.29 -7.51
N ASN A 135 4.87 17.14 -8.09
CA ASN A 135 3.91 16.24 -8.76
C ASN A 135 3.63 14.94 -7.96
N VAL A 136 3.95 14.89 -6.66
CA VAL A 136 3.86 13.66 -5.86
C VAL A 136 2.98 13.88 -4.63
N THR A 137 2.02 12.97 -4.40
CA THR A 137 1.21 12.87 -3.17
C THR A 137 0.71 11.43 -2.99
N GLY A 138 -0.02 11.13 -1.93
CA GLY A 138 -0.63 9.80 -1.76
C GLY A 138 -0.87 9.43 -0.30
N LEU A 139 -0.93 8.12 -0.04
CA LEU A 139 -1.26 7.52 1.25
C LEU A 139 -0.07 6.78 1.86
N SER A 140 0.25 7.14 3.10
CA SER A 140 1.17 6.42 3.96
C SER A 140 0.47 5.26 4.67
N ASP A 141 1.20 4.16 4.86
CA ASP A 141 0.83 3.03 5.70
C ASP A 141 1.73 2.92 6.94
N LEU A 142 2.19 4.06 7.47
CA LEU A 142 3.06 4.07 8.64
C LEU A 142 2.43 3.29 9.80
N SER A 143 3.00 2.15 10.09
CA SER A 143 2.51 1.23 11.11
C SER A 143 2.75 1.75 12.52
N PRO A 144 1.85 1.51 13.47
CA PRO A 144 1.99 1.94 14.87
C PRO A 144 2.96 1.03 15.64
N VAL A 145 4.26 1.10 15.37
CA VAL A 145 5.28 0.15 15.86
C VAL A 145 5.32 0.07 17.40
N ALA A 146 5.10 1.17 18.10
CA ALA A 146 5.00 1.16 19.56
C ALA A 146 3.83 0.26 20.04
N GLN A 147 2.72 0.21 19.30
CA GLN A 147 1.60 -0.69 19.62
C GLN A 147 1.95 -2.15 19.30
N HIS A 148 2.80 -2.42 18.31
CA HIS A 148 3.30 -3.77 18.06
C HIS A 148 4.17 -4.28 19.21
N VAL A 149 5.03 -3.42 19.78
CA VAL A 149 5.81 -3.77 20.98
C VAL A 149 4.88 -4.01 22.19
N ALA A 150 3.85 -3.19 22.36
CA ALA A 150 2.85 -3.40 23.41
C ALA A 150 2.07 -4.72 23.21
N LEU A 151 1.69 -5.04 21.98
CA LEU A 151 1.05 -6.31 21.61
C LEU A 151 1.96 -7.51 21.94
N ALA A 152 3.25 -7.43 21.62
CA ALA A 152 4.22 -8.46 21.96
C ALA A 152 4.33 -8.68 23.47
N LYS A 153 4.34 -7.60 24.26
CA LYS A 153 4.36 -7.66 25.73
C LYS A 153 3.09 -8.23 26.33
N GLU A 154 1.94 -7.95 25.71
CA GLU A 154 0.66 -8.51 26.16
C GLU A 154 0.61 -10.02 25.96
N LEU A 155 1.14 -10.50 24.82
CA LEU A 155 1.26 -11.93 24.53
C LEU A 155 2.35 -12.63 25.35
N LEU A 156 3.44 -11.94 25.65
CA LEU A 156 4.61 -12.45 26.33
C LEU A 156 4.99 -11.51 27.50
N PRO A 157 4.40 -11.67 28.70
CA PRO A 157 4.65 -10.77 29.83
C PRO A 157 6.12 -10.65 30.25
N ASN A 158 6.93 -11.68 30.02
CA ASN A 158 8.36 -11.72 30.33
C ASN A 158 9.25 -11.39 29.13
N LEU A 159 8.70 -10.72 28.11
CA LEU A 159 9.42 -10.35 26.90
C LEU A 159 10.69 -9.55 27.21
N SER A 160 11.83 -10.06 26.74
CA SER A 160 13.15 -9.45 26.92
C SER A 160 13.86 -9.15 25.58
N SER A 161 13.44 -9.81 24.52
CA SER A 161 14.05 -9.67 23.21
C SER A 161 13.04 -9.79 22.07
N ILE A 162 13.18 -8.92 21.05
CA ILE A 162 12.41 -8.96 19.80
C ILE A 162 13.38 -9.15 18.64
N GLY A 163 13.16 -10.19 17.87
CA GLY A 163 13.86 -10.42 16.61
C GLY A 163 13.17 -9.69 15.46
N VAL A 164 13.95 -9.18 14.52
CA VAL A 164 13.43 -8.60 13.29
C VAL A 164 14.31 -8.99 12.11
N VAL A 165 13.67 -9.42 11.01
CA VAL A 165 14.36 -9.62 9.73
C VAL A 165 13.88 -8.53 8.79
N TYR A 166 14.81 -7.87 8.09
CA TYR A 166 14.48 -6.77 7.19
C TYR A 166 15.49 -6.62 6.06
N ASN A 167 15.07 -5.91 5.02
CA ASN A 167 15.93 -5.51 3.91
C ASN A 167 16.46 -4.06 4.15
N PRO A 168 17.74 -3.89 4.47
CA PRO A 168 18.32 -2.55 4.68
C PRO A 168 18.39 -1.71 3.39
N GLY A 169 18.10 -2.28 2.22
CA GLY A 169 17.96 -1.56 0.96
C GLY A 169 16.58 -0.91 0.76
N GLU A 170 15.62 -1.19 1.63
CA GLU A 170 14.27 -0.61 1.60
C GLU A 170 14.13 0.48 2.67
N ALA A 171 13.89 1.72 2.27
CA ALA A 171 13.77 2.85 3.21
C ALA A 171 12.63 2.67 4.22
N ASN A 172 11.48 2.10 3.79
CA ASN A 172 10.37 1.74 4.67
C ASN A 172 10.81 0.78 5.78
N ALA A 173 11.55 -0.26 5.44
CA ALA A 173 12.02 -1.26 6.39
C ALA A 173 12.99 -0.67 7.43
N VAL A 174 13.92 0.16 6.98
CA VAL A 174 14.86 0.88 7.86
C VAL A 174 14.09 1.75 8.87
N THR A 175 13.14 2.56 8.40
CA THR A 175 12.30 3.39 9.28
C THR A 175 11.57 2.55 10.33
N LEU A 176 10.96 1.42 9.94
CA LEU A 176 10.24 0.55 10.89
C LEU A 176 11.15 -0.09 11.93
N VAL A 177 12.37 -0.49 11.54
CA VAL A 177 13.36 -1.04 12.48
C VAL A 177 13.86 0.01 13.46
N GLU A 178 14.08 1.24 13.02
CA GLU A 178 14.44 2.36 13.90
C GLU A 178 13.33 2.64 14.93
N LEU A 179 12.07 2.72 14.48
CA LEU A 179 10.91 2.87 15.36
C LEU A 179 10.76 1.68 16.32
N LEU A 180 11.06 0.44 15.87
CA LEU A 180 11.07 -0.72 16.74
C LEU A 180 12.12 -0.61 17.85
N LYS A 181 13.33 -0.19 17.52
CA LYS A 181 14.41 0.01 18.49
C LYS A 181 14.02 1.06 19.53
N GLU A 182 13.51 2.19 19.09
CA GLU A 182 13.05 3.27 19.97
C GLU A 182 11.94 2.79 20.92
N ALA A 183 10.94 2.07 20.40
CA ALA A 183 9.84 1.55 21.22
C ALA A 183 10.30 0.42 22.16
N ALA A 184 11.19 -0.45 21.74
CA ALA A 184 11.74 -1.55 22.54
C ALA A 184 12.62 -1.01 23.69
N GLU A 185 13.44 0.00 23.45
CA GLU A 185 14.31 0.64 24.44
C GLU A 185 13.51 1.20 25.61
N GLN A 186 12.36 1.81 25.37
CA GLN A 186 11.47 2.33 26.40
C GLN A 186 10.99 1.26 27.39
N HIS A 187 11.09 0.00 27.01
CA HIS A 187 10.70 -1.16 27.80
C HIS A 187 11.85 -2.04 28.25
N GLY A 188 13.10 -1.65 27.97
CA GLY A 188 14.28 -2.46 28.26
C GLY A 188 14.36 -3.75 27.44
N ILE A 189 13.71 -3.81 26.26
CA ILE A 189 13.66 -4.95 25.39
C ILE A 189 14.79 -4.85 24.36
N LYS A 190 15.57 -5.92 24.19
CA LYS A 190 16.64 -5.99 23.19
C LYS A 190 16.07 -6.27 21.80
N VAL A 191 16.51 -5.54 20.79
CA VAL A 191 16.21 -5.84 19.39
C VAL A 191 17.38 -6.64 18.78
N ILE A 192 17.05 -7.76 18.11
CA ILE A 192 17.98 -8.64 17.43
C ILE A 192 17.70 -8.56 15.93
N GLU A 193 18.65 -8.02 15.18
CA GLU A 193 18.49 -7.77 13.75
C GLU A 193 19.07 -8.88 12.89
N GLY A 194 18.29 -9.33 11.90
CA GLY A 194 18.74 -10.14 10.77
C GLY A 194 18.49 -9.38 9.47
N THR A 195 19.39 -9.48 8.52
CA THR A 195 19.24 -8.79 7.23
C THR A 195 19.02 -9.78 6.09
N ALA A 196 18.10 -9.44 5.17
CA ALA A 196 17.83 -10.20 3.97
C ALA A 196 17.70 -9.23 2.78
N LEU A 197 18.66 -9.25 1.85
CA LEU A 197 18.65 -8.36 0.68
C LEU A 197 17.69 -8.83 -0.42
N LYS A 198 17.23 -10.07 -0.35
CA LYS A 198 16.28 -10.70 -1.27
C LYS A 198 15.45 -11.76 -0.55
N SER A 199 14.30 -12.10 -1.11
CA SER A 199 13.35 -13.07 -0.53
C SER A 199 13.97 -14.43 -0.21
N ALA A 200 14.92 -14.91 -1.02
CA ALA A 200 15.61 -16.18 -0.79
C ALA A 200 16.47 -16.21 0.49
N ASP A 201 16.87 -15.06 1.02
CA ASP A 201 17.70 -14.96 2.21
C ASP A 201 16.87 -14.87 3.51
N VAL A 202 15.57 -14.61 3.41
CA VAL A 202 14.68 -14.35 4.57
C VAL A 202 14.63 -15.53 5.53
N GLN A 203 14.43 -16.75 5.04
CA GLN A 203 14.33 -17.92 5.88
C GLN A 203 15.61 -18.17 6.69
N SER A 204 16.77 -18.07 6.05
CA SER A 204 18.06 -18.28 6.73
C SER A 204 18.36 -17.19 7.76
N ALA A 205 18.05 -15.94 7.46
CA ALA A 205 18.14 -14.85 8.43
C ALA A 205 17.19 -15.06 9.61
N ALA A 206 15.95 -15.47 9.34
CA ALA A 206 14.95 -15.76 10.37
C ALA A 206 15.37 -16.92 11.29
N GLN A 207 16.00 -17.99 10.77
CA GLN A 207 16.51 -19.08 11.59
C GLN A 207 17.52 -18.61 12.65
N VAL A 208 18.42 -17.71 12.26
CA VAL A 208 19.40 -17.16 13.20
C VAL A 208 18.74 -16.28 14.25
N VAL A 209 17.83 -15.41 13.82
CA VAL A 209 17.15 -14.44 14.70
C VAL A 209 16.20 -15.13 15.66
N ALA A 210 15.44 -16.13 15.20
CA ALA A 210 14.45 -16.85 15.99
C ALA A 210 15.06 -17.54 17.21
N THR A 211 16.26 -18.16 17.06
CA THR A 211 16.93 -18.83 18.17
C THR A 211 17.50 -17.89 19.24
N GLN A 212 17.46 -16.58 19.03
CA GLN A 212 18.05 -15.55 19.89
C GLN A 212 17.02 -14.58 20.46
N SER A 213 15.75 -14.72 20.10
CA SER A 213 14.69 -13.80 20.49
C SER A 213 13.45 -14.51 21.03
N ASP A 214 12.71 -13.84 21.90
CA ASP A 214 11.47 -14.36 22.51
C ASP A 214 10.30 -14.30 21.52
N VAL A 215 10.35 -13.38 20.56
CA VAL A 215 9.34 -13.16 19.51
C VAL A 215 10.00 -12.58 18.26
N ILE A 216 9.51 -12.92 17.08
CA ILE A 216 9.86 -12.20 15.85
C ILE A 216 8.78 -11.16 15.53
N TYR A 217 9.21 -9.94 15.29
CA TYR A 217 8.39 -8.91 14.62
C TYR A 217 8.64 -8.98 13.12
N ALA A 218 7.57 -9.23 12.35
CA ALA A 218 7.58 -9.18 10.89
C ALA A 218 7.05 -7.81 10.43
N PRO A 219 7.93 -6.86 10.02
CA PRO A 219 7.52 -5.53 9.56
C PRO A 219 6.84 -5.58 8.20
N THR A 220 6.28 -4.45 7.76
CA THR A 220 5.81 -4.25 6.37
C THR A 220 6.99 -3.97 5.43
N ASP A 221 7.90 -4.91 5.36
CA ASP A 221 9.04 -4.99 4.47
C ASP A 221 8.66 -5.84 3.25
N ASN A 222 8.87 -5.35 2.04
CA ASN A 222 8.40 -6.02 0.82
C ASN A 222 9.16 -7.34 0.55
N THR A 223 10.45 -7.36 0.88
CA THR A 223 11.30 -8.56 0.75
C THR A 223 10.84 -9.66 1.72
N VAL A 224 10.56 -9.28 2.98
CA VAL A 224 10.07 -10.21 4.02
C VAL A 224 8.65 -10.66 3.69
N ALA A 225 7.75 -9.73 3.30
CA ALA A 225 6.36 -10.05 2.96
C ALA A 225 6.25 -11.05 1.81
N SER A 226 7.13 -10.95 0.80
CA SER A 226 7.16 -11.90 -0.32
C SER A 226 7.70 -13.30 0.05
N ALA A 227 8.29 -13.45 1.24
CA ALA A 227 8.84 -14.70 1.74
C ALA A 227 8.38 -15.01 3.18
N ILE A 228 7.21 -14.52 3.56
CA ILE A 228 6.69 -14.62 4.93
C ILE A 228 6.53 -16.07 5.40
N ASP A 229 6.17 -16.99 4.51
CA ASP A 229 6.11 -18.42 4.83
C ASP A 229 7.45 -18.98 5.31
N GLY A 230 8.55 -18.54 4.68
CA GLY A 230 9.90 -18.94 5.08
C GLY A 230 10.28 -18.38 6.45
N LEU A 231 9.92 -17.14 6.75
CA LEU A 231 10.13 -16.52 8.05
C LEU A 231 9.35 -17.30 9.14
N VAL A 232 8.05 -17.52 8.91
CA VAL A 232 7.17 -18.21 9.88
C VAL A 232 7.62 -19.66 10.08
N ALA A 233 8.01 -20.35 9.02
CA ALA A 233 8.55 -21.73 9.14
C ALA A 233 9.82 -21.77 9.98
N ALA A 234 10.73 -20.81 9.80
CA ALA A 234 11.96 -20.72 10.60
C ALA A 234 11.67 -20.40 12.07
N ALA A 235 10.74 -19.48 12.33
CA ALA A 235 10.31 -19.12 13.67
C ALA A 235 9.65 -20.28 14.40
N ASN A 236 8.73 -21.00 13.74
CA ASN A 236 8.06 -22.19 14.29
C ASN A 236 9.05 -23.33 14.60
N ALA A 237 10.10 -23.49 13.80
CA ALA A 237 11.14 -24.49 14.07
C ALA A 237 11.98 -24.18 15.32
N ALA A 238 11.95 -22.95 15.80
CA ALA A 238 12.60 -22.49 17.02
C ALA A 238 11.60 -22.23 18.17
N ASP A 239 10.34 -22.65 18.02
CA ASP A 239 9.24 -22.39 18.96
C ASP A 239 9.06 -20.88 19.27
N THR A 240 9.43 -20.02 18.33
CA THR A 240 9.40 -18.55 18.49
C THR A 240 8.15 -17.99 17.79
N PRO A 241 7.23 -17.31 18.51
CA PRO A 241 6.06 -16.71 17.92
C PRO A 241 6.41 -15.56 16.97
N VAL A 242 5.52 -15.33 15.99
CA VAL A 242 5.62 -14.20 15.07
C VAL A 242 4.48 -13.25 15.30
N ILE A 243 4.77 -11.96 15.48
CA ILE A 243 3.79 -10.87 15.41
C ILE A 243 4.02 -10.06 14.12
N GLY A 244 2.92 -9.65 13.49
CA GLY A 244 2.95 -8.98 12.20
C GLY A 244 2.61 -7.50 12.25
N GLY A 245 3.33 -6.70 11.46
CA GLY A 245 2.95 -5.34 11.10
C GLY A 245 1.84 -5.26 10.04
N SER A 246 1.40 -6.42 9.52
CA SER A 246 0.30 -6.54 8.56
C SER A 246 -0.59 -7.73 8.93
N THR A 247 -1.90 -7.53 8.89
CA THR A 247 -2.88 -8.61 9.11
C THR A 247 -2.86 -9.68 8.02
N SER A 248 -2.23 -9.39 6.87
CA SER A 248 -2.00 -10.37 5.80
C SER A 248 -1.07 -11.51 6.20
N TYR A 249 -0.31 -11.40 7.31
CA TYR A 249 0.59 -12.44 7.80
C TYR A 249 -0.10 -13.49 8.69
N ILE A 250 -1.34 -13.23 9.09
CA ILE A 250 -2.14 -14.16 9.93
C ILE A 250 -2.38 -15.52 9.24
N PRO A 251 -2.78 -15.58 7.95
CA PRO A 251 -2.94 -16.86 7.26
C PRO A 251 -1.65 -17.66 7.13
N ASN A 252 -0.48 -17.00 7.16
CA ASN A 252 0.83 -17.65 7.10
C ASN A 252 1.31 -18.17 8.46
N GLY A 253 0.60 -17.85 9.56
CA GLY A 253 0.89 -18.37 10.89
C GLY A 253 1.46 -17.36 11.90
N ALA A 254 1.40 -16.06 11.61
CA ALA A 254 1.63 -15.06 12.65
C ALA A 254 0.55 -15.19 13.74
N VAL A 255 0.97 -15.14 15.03
CA VAL A 255 0.08 -15.32 16.18
C VAL A 255 -0.87 -14.13 16.35
N ALA A 256 -0.36 -12.93 16.13
CA ALA A 256 -1.16 -11.73 16.13
C ALA A 256 -0.56 -10.71 15.14
N ALA A 257 -1.40 -9.83 14.64
CA ALA A 257 -0.97 -8.76 13.76
C ALA A 257 -1.88 -7.53 13.97
N LEU A 258 -1.26 -6.37 13.97
CA LEU A 258 -1.94 -5.08 13.97
C LEU A 258 -1.49 -4.34 12.70
N GLY A 259 -2.42 -3.94 11.84
CA GLY A 259 -2.06 -3.29 10.58
C GLY A 259 -3.26 -2.87 9.77
N PHE A 260 -2.99 -2.27 8.62
CA PHE A 260 -4.02 -1.78 7.73
C PHE A 260 -4.71 -2.91 6.95
N ASP A 261 -5.98 -2.72 6.63
CA ASP A 261 -6.63 -3.42 5.53
C ASP A 261 -6.17 -2.81 4.20
N TYR A 262 -5.26 -3.47 3.52
CA TYR A 262 -4.66 -2.94 2.29
C TYR A 262 -5.64 -2.83 1.13
N TYR A 263 -6.73 -3.60 1.11
CA TYR A 263 -7.80 -3.38 0.14
C TYR A 263 -8.45 -2.00 0.37
N SER A 264 -8.76 -1.67 1.62
CA SER A 264 -9.28 -0.35 1.99
C SER A 264 -8.28 0.78 1.68
N VAL A 265 -6.97 0.55 1.89
CA VAL A 265 -5.92 1.52 1.48
C VAL A 265 -5.97 1.77 -0.03
N GLY A 266 -6.16 0.72 -0.82
CA GLY A 266 -6.36 0.83 -2.27
C GLY A 266 -7.58 1.65 -2.65
N VAL A 267 -8.73 1.38 -2.01
CA VAL A 267 -9.97 2.14 -2.22
C VAL A 267 -9.77 3.63 -1.90
N GLN A 268 -9.13 3.94 -0.76
CA GLN A 268 -8.78 5.32 -0.40
C GLN A 268 -7.81 5.96 -1.42
N THR A 269 -6.91 5.18 -2.02
CA THR A 269 -5.99 5.66 -3.08
C THR A 269 -6.77 6.07 -4.34
N ALA A 270 -7.86 5.38 -4.64
CA ALA A 270 -8.73 5.73 -5.79
C ALA A 270 -9.34 7.14 -5.66
N ASP A 271 -9.53 7.67 -4.43
CA ASP A 271 -9.97 9.04 -4.21
C ASP A 271 -8.94 10.06 -4.73
N TYR A 272 -7.65 9.79 -4.51
CA TYR A 272 -6.56 10.64 -5.00
C TYR A 272 -6.44 10.56 -6.52
N VAL A 273 -6.46 9.35 -7.08
CA VAL A 273 -6.36 9.15 -8.53
C VAL A 273 -7.53 9.82 -9.24
N ALA A 274 -8.76 9.58 -8.79
CA ALA A 274 -9.95 10.21 -9.38
C ALA A 274 -9.90 11.74 -9.28
N ALA A 275 -9.48 12.29 -8.14
CA ALA A 275 -9.34 13.74 -7.96
C ALA A 275 -8.36 14.35 -8.98
N VAL A 276 -7.25 13.66 -9.28
CA VAL A 276 -6.28 14.10 -10.30
C VAL A 276 -6.88 13.99 -11.70
N LEU A 277 -7.56 12.89 -12.02
CA LEU A 277 -8.26 12.70 -13.30
C LEU A 277 -9.35 13.75 -13.54
N GLU A 278 -9.98 14.25 -12.46
CA GLU A 278 -10.95 15.36 -12.46
C GLU A 278 -10.27 16.74 -12.58
N GLY A 279 -8.94 16.80 -12.68
CA GLY A 279 -8.18 18.04 -12.85
C GLY A 279 -7.80 18.76 -11.55
N LYS A 280 -7.95 18.14 -10.38
CA LYS A 280 -7.46 18.75 -9.13
C LYS A 280 -5.92 18.74 -9.11
N PRO A 281 -5.28 19.87 -8.79
CA PRO A 281 -3.83 19.93 -8.73
C PRO A 281 -3.28 19.17 -7.53
N ILE A 282 -2.16 18.49 -7.70
CA ILE A 282 -1.47 17.72 -6.63
C ILE A 282 -1.25 18.59 -5.38
N SER A 283 -0.93 19.87 -5.54
CA SER A 283 -0.71 20.79 -4.42
C SER A 283 -1.93 21.01 -3.51
N SER A 284 -3.12 20.64 -3.97
CA SER A 284 -4.36 20.69 -3.16
C SER A 284 -4.70 19.36 -2.48
N LEU A 285 -3.91 18.34 -2.68
CA LEU A 285 -4.11 16.97 -2.18
C LEU A 285 -3.02 16.64 -1.16
N PRO A 286 -3.22 16.92 0.14
CA PRO A 286 -2.23 16.58 1.17
C PRO A 286 -2.01 15.06 1.22
N ALA A 287 -0.76 14.65 1.43
CA ALA A 287 -0.49 13.27 1.74
C ALA A 287 -1.00 12.94 3.16
N LYS A 288 -1.50 11.73 3.37
CA LYS A 288 -2.09 11.32 4.64
C LYS A 288 -1.63 9.92 5.01
N VAL A 289 -1.73 9.58 6.29
CA VAL A 289 -1.74 8.18 6.71
C VAL A 289 -3.10 7.59 6.37
N ALA A 290 -3.13 6.38 5.84
CA ALA A 290 -4.37 5.65 5.53
C ALA A 290 -5.20 5.45 6.81
N GLU A 291 -6.50 5.39 6.65
CA GLU A 291 -7.44 5.16 7.76
C GLU A 291 -7.72 3.66 7.92
N GLY A 292 -7.99 3.26 9.15
CA GLY A 292 -8.37 1.89 9.50
C GLY A 292 -7.17 0.98 9.73
N SER A 293 -6.96 0.61 10.99
CA SER A 293 -6.05 -0.46 11.39
C SER A 293 -6.83 -1.53 12.14
N ASP A 294 -6.56 -2.78 11.78
CA ASP A 294 -7.21 -3.95 12.33
C ASP A 294 -6.25 -4.77 13.19
N LEU A 295 -6.76 -5.28 14.31
CA LEU A 295 -6.09 -6.29 15.12
C LEU A 295 -6.63 -7.66 14.73
N ALA A 296 -5.77 -8.55 14.30
CA ALA A 296 -6.11 -9.94 14.00
C ALA A 296 -5.30 -10.90 14.86
N VAL A 297 -5.91 -11.99 15.32
CA VAL A 297 -5.31 -13.02 16.17
C VAL A 297 -5.51 -14.39 15.55
N ASN A 298 -4.47 -15.23 15.60
CA ASN A 298 -4.48 -16.62 15.18
C ASN A 298 -4.31 -17.53 16.41
N ARG A 299 -5.44 -17.99 16.95
CA ARG A 299 -5.46 -18.87 18.13
C ARG A 299 -4.81 -20.20 17.84
N ALA A 300 -5.05 -20.79 16.67
CA ALA A 300 -4.42 -22.05 16.30
C ALA A 300 -2.87 -21.95 16.25
N ALA A 301 -2.33 -20.82 15.77
CA ALA A 301 -0.88 -20.60 15.79
C ALA A 301 -0.35 -20.42 17.21
N ALA A 302 -1.06 -19.71 18.07
CA ALA A 302 -0.71 -19.55 19.48
C ALA A 302 -0.72 -20.91 20.22
N GLU A 303 -1.77 -21.71 20.04
CA GLU A 303 -1.93 -23.04 20.65
C GLU A 303 -0.80 -24.00 20.29
N LYS A 304 -0.36 -24.00 19.02
CA LYS A 304 0.78 -24.83 18.56
C LYS A 304 2.09 -24.48 19.27
N LEU A 305 2.25 -23.25 19.70
CA LEU A 305 3.41 -22.75 20.44
C LEU A 305 3.21 -22.80 21.96
N GLY A 306 2.08 -23.34 22.44
CA GLY A 306 1.75 -23.39 23.87
C GLY A 306 1.49 -22.01 24.48
N LEU A 307 1.11 -21.01 23.67
CA LEU A 307 0.84 -19.66 24.11
C LEU A 307 -0.65 -19.49 24.43
N GLU A 308 -0.94 -18.93 25.61
CA GLU A 308 -2.28 -18.50 25.96
C GLU A 308 -2.51 -17.06 25.47
N VAL A 309 -3.49 -16.89 24.59
CA VAL A 309 -3.87 -15.55 24.13
C VAL A 309 -4.74 -14.88 25.20
N PRO A 310 -4.37 -13.71 25.72
CA PRO A 310 -5.16 -13.01 26.73
C PRO A 310 -6.57 -12.68 26.24
N ALA A 311 -7.57 -12.81 27.10
CA ALA A 311 -8.96 -12.46 26.78
C ALA A 311 -9.11 -11.00 26.32
N SER A 312 -8.36 -10.09 26.96
CA SER A 312 -8.31 -8.66 26.58
C SER A 312 -7.87 -8.44 25.12
N LEU A 313 -7.04 -9.31 24.58
CA LEU A 313 -6.59 -9.26 23.20
C LEU A 313 -7.66 -9.81 22.25
N LEU A 314 -8.32 -10.91 22.63
CA LEU A 314 -9.41 -11.48 21.86
C LEU A 314 -10.61 -10.54 21.77
N ASP A 315 -10.96 -9.86 22.87
CA ASP A 315 -12.08 -8.91 22.92
C ASP A 315 -11.88 -7.69 22.00
N ARG A 316 -10.63 -7.32 21.71
CA ARG A 316 -10.27 -6.18 20.83
C ARG A 316 -10.03 -6.61 19.37
N ALA A 317 -9.86 -7.90 19.14
CA ALA A 317 -9.56 -8.40 17.79
C ALA A 317 -10.76 -8.22 16.86
N SER A 318 -10.54 -7.59 15.71
CA SER A 318 -11.52 -7.49 14.63
C SER A 318 -11.67 -8.82 13.88
N ARG A 319 -10.63 -9.67 13.93
CA ARG A 319 -10.62 -11.02 13.32
C ARG A 319 -9.87 -12.01 14.18
N ILE A 320 -10.51 -13.15 14.42
CA ILE A 320 -9.91 -14.30 15.10
C ILE A 320 -9.90 -15.49 14.12
N VAL A 321 -8.77 -16.16 14.03
CA VAL A 321 -8.59 -17.41 13.27
C VAL A 321 -8.35 -18.53 14.26
N ASP A 322 -9.15 -19.59 14.14
CA ASP A 322 -9.15 -20.81 14.97
C ASP A 322 -8.57 -21.99 14.22
#